data_cce0f8f9b113bd729c93ff489a36a7c8
#
_entry.id   cce0f8f9b113bd729c93ff489a36a7c8
#
_cell.length_a   1.000
_cell.length_b   1.000
_cell.length_c   1.000
_cell.angle_alpha   90.00
_cell.angle_beta   90.00
_cell.angle_gamma   90.00
#
_symmetry.space_group_name_H-M   'P 1'
#
loop_
_entity.id
_entity.type
_entity.pdbx_description
1 polymer ?
#
loop_
_entity_poly.entity_id
_entity_poly.type
_entity_poly.pdbx_seq_one_letter_code
_entity_poly.pdbx_strand_id
1 'polypeptide(L)'
;MSTPLKREVLKSQMVEMRPLKASDYPAAVEVYRQTPRFIVELNGRPADRINLEMVEEDAAQAANHGATFAGLFLRKSGQLIGVADYVPGGYRGRPSQAWLALLLIAGSYQRQGYGTEAYRLVEVAIFANPDVQTIGLGVLVNNGPALGFWAAMGFQRAGSTVPDRDGREWVILQKHRGGPAQE
;
A
#
# COMPACT_ATOMS: atom_id res chain seq x y z
N MET A 1 -17.44 -16.16 13.47
CA MET A 1 -18.08 -15.02 12.78
C MET A 1 -17.24 -13.79 13.02
N SER A 2 -16.35 -13.44 12.09
CA SER A 2 -15.51 -12.26 12.22
C SER A 2 -16.37 -11.02 11.93
N THR A 3 -16.50 -10.15 12.94
CA THR A 3 -17.10 -8.83 12.77
C THR A 3 -16.31 -8.08 11.70
N PRO A 4 -16.95 -7.52 10.66
CA PRO A 4 -16.24 -6.70 9.71
C PRO A 4 -15.64 -5.51 10.46
N LEU A 5 -14.30 -5.38 10.38
CA LEU A 5 -13.60 -4.21 10.89
C LEU A 5 -14.32 -2.96 10.36
N LYS A 6 -14.84 -2.17 11.29
CA LYS A 6 -15.48 -0.89 10.98
C LYS A 6 -14.57 -0.12 10.03
N ARG A 7 -15.14 0.54 9.04
CA ARG A 7 -14.49 1.49 8.13
C ARG A 7 -13.93 2.67 8.93
N GLU A 8 -12.85 2.43 9.66
CA GLU A 8 -12.28 3.43 10.56
C GLU A 8 -11.43 4.43 9.78
N VAL A 9 -11.63 5.68 10.10
CA VAL A 9 -10.74 6.77 9.70
C VAL A 9 -9.58 6.77 10.68
N LEU A 10 -8.36 6.48 10.19
CA LEU A 10 -7.14 6.52 10.99
C LEU A 10 -6.39 7.83 10.73
N LYS A 11 -5.79 8.40 11.78
CA LYS A 11 -5.12 9.70 11.71
C LYS A 11 -3.74 9.65 12.37
N SER A 12 -2.76 10.22 11.69
CA SER A 12 -1.45 10.60 12.23
C SER A 12 -1.39 12.12 12.47
N GLN A 13 -0.19 12.67 12.62
CA GLN A 13 -0.04 14.13 12.75
C GLN A 13 -0.40 14.85 11.45
N MET A 14 0.03 14.35 10.30
CA MET A 14 -0.10 15.00 9.00
C MET A 14 -1.13 14.36 8.08
N VAL A 15 -1.40 13.05 8.25
CA VAL A 15 -2.17 12.24 7.31
C VAL A 15 -3.42 11.65 7.98
N GLU A 16 -4.51 11.64 7.24
CA GLU A 16 -5.71 10.86 7.52
C GLU A 16 -5.84 9.76 6.47
N MET A 17 -6.05 8.51 6.90
CA MET A 17 -6.30 7.36 6.03
C MET A 17 -7.75 6.90 6.18
N ARG A 18 -8.45 6.77 5.07
CA ARG A 18 -9.80 6.21 5.01
C ARG A 18 -10.05 5.47 3.69
N PRO A 19 -11.00 4.54 3.63
CA PRO A 19 -11.38 3.93 2.36
C PRO A 19 -11.72 4.99 1.31
N LEU A 20 -11.24 4.78 0.08
CA LEU A 20 -11.59 5.62 -1.06
C LEU A 20 -13.07 5.40 -1.42
N LYS A 21 -13.72 6.49 -1.79
CA LYS A 21 -15.06 6.49 -2.37
C LYS A 21 -14.95 6.78 -3.86
N ALA A 22 -15.95 6.43 -4.65
CA ALA A 22 -15.98 6.74 -6.08
C ALA A 22 -15.75 8.23 -6.37
N SER A 23 -16.25 9.13 -5.50
CA SER A 23 -16.00 10.57 -5.60
C SER A 23 -14.54 11.00 -5.43
N ASP A 24 -13.69 10.14 -4.86
CA ASP A 24 -12.27 10.41 -4.66
C ASP A 24 -11.41 9.93 -5.86
N TYR A 25 -11.95 9.09 -6.74
CA TYR A 25 -11.18 8.46 -7.81
C TYR A 25 -10.54 9.45 -8.80
N PRO A 26 -11.19 10.56 -9.19
CA PRO A 26 -10.52 11.56 -10.02
C PRO A 26 -9.24 12.13 -9.36
N ALA A 27 -9.25 12.31 -8.04
CA ALA A 27 -8.06 12.75 -7.30
C ALA A 27 -7.00 11.64 -7.21
N ALA A 28 -7.41 10.36 -7.13
CA ALA A 28 -6.49 9.21 -7.16
C ALA A 28 -5.78 9.09 -8.52
N VAL A 29 -6.46 9.41 -9.63
CA VAL A 29 -5.82 9.50 -10.97
C VAL A 29 -4.66 10.49 -10.96
N GLU A 30 -4.84 11.66 -10.31
CA GLU A 30 -3.77 12.66 -10.21
C GLU A 30 -2.58 12.15 -9.36
N VAL A 31 -2.84 11.38 -8.31
CA VAL A 31 -1.77 10.71 -7.55
C VAL A 31 -0.99 9.74 -8.44
N TYR A 32 -1.69 8.92 -9.24
CA TYR A 32 -1.06 7.96 -10.16
C TYR A 32 -0.23 8.67 -11.24
N ARG A 33 -0.74 9.78 -11.82
CA ARG A 33 -0.04 10.57 -12.83
C ARG A 33 1.25 11.20 -12.34
N GLN A 34 1.38 11.46 -11.04
CA GLN A 34 2.61 11.98 -10.45
C GLN A 34 3.68 10.91 -10.18
N THR A 35 3.35 9.63 -10.41
CA THR A 35 4.25 8.50 -10.22
C THR A 35 4.17 7.52 -11.40
N PRO A 36 4.23 8.02 -12.65
CA PRO A 36 3.93 7.21 -13.84
C PRO A 36 4.89 6.02 -13.99
N ARG A 37 6.17 6.21 -13.68
CA ARG A 37 7.17 5.14 -13.74
C ARG A 37 6.78 3.96 -12.86
N PHE A 38 6.38 4.23 -11.62
CA PHE A 38 5.99 3.18 -10.68
C PHE A 38 4.73 2.44 -11.16
N ILE A 39 3.71 3.17 -11.64
CA ILE A 39 2.47 2.57 -12.16
C ILE A 39 2.76 1.70 -13.39
N VAL A 40 3.61 2.16 -14.31
CA VAL A 40 4.02 1.38 -15.48
C VAL A 40 4.78 0.12 -15.06
N GLU A 41 5.72 0.23 -14.13
CA GLU A 41 6.49 -0.90 -13.62
C GLU A 41 5.61 -1.91 -12.87
N LEU A 42 4.60 -1.44 -12.12
CA LEU A 42 3.70 -2.31 -11.35
C LEU A 42 2.71 -3.04 -12.25
N ASN A 43 2.02 -2.31 -13.13
CA ASN A 43 0.88 -2.83 -13.89
C ASN A 43 1.23 -3.25 -15.32
N GLY A 44 2.45 -2.92 -15.80
CA GLY A 44 2.87 -3.17 -17.19
C GLY A 44 2.10 -2.32 -18.23
N ARG A 45 1.31 -1.34 -17.80
CA ARG A 45 0.53 -0.46 -18.69
C ARG A 45 1.28 0.83 -18.99
N PRO A 46 1.21 1.36 -20.22
CA PRO A 46 1.86 2.62 -20.57
C PRO A 46 1.30 3.80 -19.76
N ALA A 47 2.12 4.84 -19.55
CA ALA A 47 1.75 6.00 -18.73
C ALA A 47 0.55 6.80 -19.26
N ASP A 48 0.30 6.76 -20.57
CA ASP A 48 -0.86 7.39 -21.21
C ASP A 48 -2.20 6.69 -20.89
N ARG A 49 -2.14 5.50 -20.32
CA ARG A 49 -3.30 4.74 -19.84
C ARG A 49 -3.68 5.02 -18.38
N ILE A 50 -2.99 5.94 -17.70
CA ILE A 50 -3.35 6.36 -16.35
C ILE A 50 -4.60 7.25 -16.44
N ASN A 51 -5.75 6.66 -16.18
CA ASN A 51 -7.07 7.27 -16.29
C ASN A 51 -8.00 6.78 -15.18
N LEU A 52 -9.24 7.22 -15.20
CA LEU A 52 -10.25 6.85 -14.20
C LEU A 52 -10.53 5.34 -14.18
N GLU A 53 -10.61 4.71 -15.36
CA GLU A 53 -10.86 3.27 -15.52
C GLU A 53 -9.81 2.43 -14.76
N MET A 54 -8.53 2.83 -14.81
CA MET A 54 -7.47 2.15 -14.05
C MET A 54 -7.74 2.17 -12.53
N VAL A 55 -8.15 3.31 -11.99
CA VAL A 55 -8.46 3.43 -10.55
C VAL A 55 -9.71 2.62 -10.19
N GLU A 56 -10.72 2.60 -11.06
CA GLU A 56 -11.93 1.80 -10.87
C GLU A 56 -11.62 0.30 -10.91
N GLU A 57 -10.76 -0.14 -11.82
CA GLU A 57 -10.29 -1.53 -11.90
C GLU A 57 -9.52 -1.92 -10.63
N ASP A 58 -8.60 -1.08 -10.15
CA ASP A 58 -7.84 -1.34 -8.93
C ASP A 58 -8.78 -1.44 -7.71
N ALA A 59 -9.77 -0.54 -7.60
CA ALA A 59 -10.78 -0.59 -6.54
C ALA A 59 -11.62 -1.86 -6.59
N ALA A 60 -12.02 -2.29 -7.79
CA ALA A 60 -12.79 -3.52 -8.00
C ALA A 60 -11.96 -4.76 -7.66
N GLN A 61 -10.69 -4.80 -8.06
CA GLN A 61 -9.77 -5.89 -7.72
C GLN A 61 -9.55 -5.97 -6.21
N ALA A 62 -9.31 -4.84 -5.54
CA ALA A 62 -9.19 -4.80 -4.09
C ALA A 62 -10.42 -5.39 -3.40
N ALA A 63 -11.63 -4.98 -3.82
CA ALA A 63 -12.88 -5.51 -3.28
C ALA A 63 -13.01 -7.02 -3.48
N ASN A 64 -12.66 -7.54 -4.66
CA ASN A 64 -12.74 -8.97 -4.99
C ASN A 64 -11.77 -9.83 -4.16
N HIS A 65 -10.65 -9.26 -3.72
CA HIS A 65 -9.65 -9.94 -2.90
C HIS A 65 -9.80 -9.68 -1.39
N GLY A 66 -10.88 -9.01 -0.96
CA GLY A 66 -11.07 -8.64 0.44
C GLY A 66 -10.03 -7.63 0.95
N ALA A 67 -9.44 -6.87 0.03
CA ALA A 67 -8.50 -5.82 0.35
C ALA A 67 -9.21 -4.50 0.67
N THR A 68 -8.49 -3.59 1.31
CA THR A 68 -8.90 -2.23 1.57
C THR A 68 -8.17 -1.30 0.61
N PHE A 69 -8.92 -0.63 -0.26
CA PHE A 69 -8.42 0.42 -1.13
C PHE A 69 -8.64 1.77 -0.43
N ALA A 70 -7.57 2.34 0.11
CA ALA A 70 -7.62 3.51 0.99
C ALA A 70 -6.96 4.74 0.37
N GLY A 71 -7.50 5.91 0.65
CA GLY A 71 -6.90 7.19 0.35
C GLY A 71 -6.13 7.75 1.55
N LEU A 72 -5.05 8.45 1.25
CA LEU A 72 -4.19 9.13 2.20
C LEU A 72 -4.36 10.65 1.99
N PHE A 73 -4.98 11.31 2.95
CA PHE A 73 -5.39 12.70 2.85
C PHE A 73 -4.56 13.58 3.78
N LEU A 74 -4.16 14.76 3.32
CA LEU A 74 -3.59 15.77 4.21
C LEU A 74 -4.64 16.22 5.22
N ARG A 75 -4.34 16.12 6.50
CA ARG A 75 -5.26 16.58 7.56
C ARG A 75 -5.55 18.08 7.49
N LYS A 76 -4.57 18.85 7.04
CA LYS A 76 -4.66 20.33 6.99
C LYS A 76 -5.61 20.82 5.89
N SER A 77 -5.66 20.15 4.74
CA SER A 77 -6.42 20.61 3.56
C SER A 77 -7.50 19.63 3.09
N GLY A 78 -7.45 18.37 3.54
CA GLY A 78 -8.30 17.31 3.01
C GLY A 78 -7.89 16.83 1.61
N GLN A 79 -6.77 17.30 1.08
CA GLN A 79 -6.28 16.90 -0.24
C GLN A 79 -5.80 15.45 -0.22
N LEU A 80 -6.19 14.65 -1.22
CA LEU A 80 -5.66 13.31 -1.46
C LEU A 80 -4.22 13.42 -1.97
N ILE A 81 -3.29 12.79 -1.26
CA ILE A 81 -1.86 12.80 -1.58
C ILE A 81 -1.28 11.42 -1.80
N GLY A 82 -2.06 10.38 -1.61
CA GLY A 82 -1.58 9.02 -1.77
C GLY A 82 -2.70 8.00 -1.74
N VAL A 83 -2.35 6.77 -2.08
CA VAL A 83 -3.24 5.62 -2.12
C VAL A 83 -2.55 4.42 -1.48
N ALA A 84 -3.30 3.61 -0.75
CA ALA A 84 -2.85 2.32 -0.23
C ALA A 84 -3.85 1.22 -0.60
N ASP A 85 -3.33 0.03 -0.96
CA ASP A 85 -4.11 -1.18 -1.16
C ASP A 85 -3.52 -2.29 -0.31
N TYR A 86 -4.31 -2.87 0.60
CA TYR A 86 -3.83 -3.92 1.49
C TYR A 86 -4.92 -4.92 1.87
N VAL A 87 -4.53 -6.19 1.96
CA VAL A 87 -5.33 -7.28 2.53
C VAL A 87 -5.06 -7.33 4.04
N PRO A 88 -6.03 -7.01 4.91
CA PRO A 88 -5.78 -6.84 6.34
C PRO A 88 -5.56 -8.15 7.11
N GLY A 89 -5.68 -9.29 6.45
CA GLY A 89 -5.47 -10.63 7.00
C GLY A 89 -6.05 -11.69 6.08
N GLY A 90 -5.65 -12.96 6.29
CA GLY A 90 -6.13 -14.07 5.46
C GLY A 90 -5.50 -14.13 4.07
N TYR A 91 -4.40 -13.44 3.83
CA TYR A 91 -3.76 -13.43 2.52
C TYR A 91 -3.38 -14.85 2.08
N ARG A 92 -3.83 -15.23 0.87
CA ARG A 92 -3.66 -16.57 0.30
C ARG A 92 -4.12 -17.69 1.24
N GLY A 93 -5.22 -17.49 1.97
CA GLY A 93 -5.78 -18.48 2.89
C GLY A 93 -5.01 -18.63 4.21
N ARG A 94 -4.07 -17.75 4.52
CA ARG A 94 -3.28 -17.78 5.77
C ARG A 94 -3.79 -16.69 6.71
N PRO A 95 -4.55 -17.02 7.77
CA PRO A 95 -5.18 -16.04 8.67
C PRO A 95 -4.18 -15.07 9.30
N SER A 96 -2.98 -15.54 9.62
CA SER A 96 -1.93 -14.75 10.28
C SER A 96 -1.15 -13.83 9.34
N GLN A 97 -1.44 -13.84 8.04
CA GLN A 97 -0.73 -13.03 7.05
C GLN A 97 -1.61 -11.93 6.46
N ALA A 98 -1.08 -10.72 6.46
CA ALA A 98 -1.56 -9.58 5.68
C ALA A 98 -0.64 -9.33 4.48
N TRP A 99 -1.15 -8.58 3.51
CA TRP A 99 -0.38 -8.20 2.33
C TRP A 99 -0.61 -6.74 1.98
N LEU A 100 0.46 -5.98 1.84
CA LEU A 100 0.43 -4.61 1.34
C LEU A 100 0.77 -4.62 -0.15
N ALA A 101 -0.25 -4.46 -0.99
CA ALA A 101 -0.11 -4.51 -2.44
C ALA A 101 0.39 -3.19 -3.03
N LEU A 102 -0.06 -2.06 -2.46
CA LEU A 102 0.27 -0.72 -2.93
C LEU A 102 0.40 0.24 -1.76
N LEU A 103 1.45 1.05 -1.77
CA LEU A 103 1.56 2.30 -1.01
C LEU A 103 2.20 3.35 -1.92
N LEU A 104 1.42 4.32 -2.32
CA LEU A 104 1.80 5.34 -3.28
C LEU A 104 1.60 6.72 -2.69
N ILE A 105 2.63 7.56 -2.75
CA ILE A 105 2.57 8.99 -2.41
C ILE A 105 2.83 9.79 -3.68
N ALA A 106 1.99 10.75 -3.98
CA ALA A 106 2.14 11.65 -5.12
C ALA A 106 3.52 12.33 -5.12
N GLY A 107 4.13 12.45 -6.30
CA GLY A 107 5.51 12.90 -6.45
C GLY A 107 5.83 14.18 -5.70
N SER A 108 4.93 15.16 -5.73
CA SER A 108 5.07 16.46 -5.02
C SER A 108 5.10 16.36 -3.50
N TYR A 109 4.70 15.20 -2.93
CA TYR A 109 4.65 14.95 -1.49
C TYR A 109 5.67 13.89 -1.02
N GLN A 110 6.49 13.37 -1.94
CA GLN A 110 7.53 12.41 -1.59
C GLN A 110 8.68 13.08 -0.84
N ARG A 111 9.47 12.29 -0.08
CA ARG A 111 10.65 12.72 0.67
C ARG A 111 10.38 13.77 1.77
N GLN A 112 9.13 13.85 2.25
CA GLN A 112 8.68 14.78 3.29
C GLN A 112 8.10 14.08 4.52
N GLY A 113 8.33 12.76 4.65
CA GLY A 113 7.84 11.97 5.78
C GLY A 113 6.43 11.39 5.61
N TYR A 114 5.66 11.82 4.62
CA TYR A 114 4.28 11.34 4.42
C TYR A 114 4.19 9.85 4.19
N GLY A 115 5.14 9.24 3.46
CA GLY A 115 5.17 7.79 3.24
C GLY A 115 5.34 7.01 4.54
N THR A 116 6.18 7.49 5.45
CA THR A 116 6.38 6.87 6.76
C THR A 116 5.11 6.94 7.61
N GLU A 117 4.46 8.11 7.66
CA GLU A 117 3.20 8.25 8.40
C GLU A 117 2.08 7.40 7.80
N ALA A 118 1.96 7.39 6.47
CA ALA A 118 1.00 6.59 5.76
C ALA A 118 1.18 5.09 6.06
N TYR A 119 2.43 4.59 5.98
CA TYR A 119 2.70 3.19 6.32
C TYR A 119 2.34 2.86 7.76
N ARG A 120 2.65 3.73 8.72
CA ARG A 120 2.27 3.51 10.14
C ARG A 120 0.76 3.40 10.32
N LEU A 121 -0.04 4.17 9.58
CA LEU A 121 -1.50 4.03 9.62
C LEU A 121 -1.96 2.68 9.04
N VAL A 122 -1.36 2.24 7.92
CA VAL A 122 -1.62 0.92 7.35
C VAL A 122 -1.24 -0.19 8.33
N GLU A 123 -0.09 -0.08 8.97
CA GLU A 123 0.38 -1.04 9.98
C GLU A 123 -0.58 -1.13 11.17
N VAL A 124 -1.05 0.01 11.68
CA VAL A 124 -2.06 0.06 12.75
C VAL A 124 -3.36 -0.62 12.29
N ALA A 125 -3.84 -0.32 11.07
CA ALA A 125 -5.04 -0.93 10.52
C ALA A 125 -4.91 -2.45 10.40
N ILE A 126 -3.79 -2.93 9.91
CA ILE A 126 -3.53 -4.37 9.75
C ILE A 126 -3.41 -5.07 11.11
N PHE A 127 -2.60 -4.52 12.01
CA PHE A 127 -2.38 -5.12 13.32
C PHE A 127 -3.51 -4.86 14.33
N ALA A 128 -4.57 -4.16 13.97
CA ALA A 128 -5.82 -4.17 14.73
C ALA A 128 -6.47 -5.56 14.77
N ASN A 129 -6.21 -6.40 13.76
CA ASN A 129 -6.56 -7.83 13.81
C ASN A 129 -5.49 -8.61 14.61
N PRO A 130 -5.83 -9.15 15.81
CA PRO A 130 -4.85 -9.85 16.65
C PRO A 130 -4.30 -11.14 16.03
N ASP A 131 -5.02 -11.76 15.09
CA ASP A 131 -4.61 -12.98 14.43
C ASP A 131 -3.47 -12.75 13.43
N VAL A 132 -3.32 -11.52 12.93
CA VAL A 132 -2.27 -11.18 11.98
C VAL A 132 -0.93 -11.03 12.70
N GLN A 133 0.04 -11.82 12.26
CA GLN A 133 1.40 -11.84 12.82
C GLN A 133 2.45 -11.28 11.83
N THR A 134 2.11 -11.24 10.53
CA THR A 134 3.08 -10.86 9.51
C THR A 134 2.43 -10.00 8.43
N ILE A 135 3.11 -8.92 8.06
CA ILE A 135 2.81 -8.12 6.87
C ILE A 135 3.82 -8.48 5.79
N GLY A 136 3.35 -8.91 4.62
CA GLY A 136 4.18 -9.14 3.44
C GLY A 136 3.96 -8.08 2.38
N LEU A 137 4.96 -7.87 1.54
CA LEU A 137 4.89 -7.04 0.32
C LEU A 137 5.94 -7.49 -0.70
N GLY A 138 5.76 -7.08 -1.95
CA GLY A 138 6.72 -7.30 -3.03
C GLY A 138 7.34 -6.00 -3.51
N VAL A 139 8.64 -6.02 -3.80
CA VAL A 139 9.37 -4.90 -4.40
C VAL A 139 10.18 -5.41 -5.57
N LEU A 140 10.18 -4.71 -6.69
CA LEU A 140 11.06 -5.03 -7.81
C LEU A 140 12.53 -4.91 -7.39
N VAL A 141 13.37 -5.86 -7.80
CA VAL A 141 14.79 -5.92 -7.39
C VAL A 141 15.58 -4.67 -7.75
N ASN A 142 15.18 -3.97 -8.81
CA ASN A 142 15.82 -2.74 -9.28
C ASN A 142 15.25 -1.46 -8.66
N ASN A 143 14.25 -1.56 -7.75
CA ASN A 143 13.67 -0.41 -7.06
C ASN A 143 14.39 -0.15 -5.73
N GLY A 144 15.66 0.29 -5.82
CA GLY A 144 16.49 0.60 -4.65
C GLY A 144 15.86 1.56 -3.64
N PRO A 145 15.24 2.67 -4.07
CA PRO A 145 14.55 3.59 -3.17
C PRO A 145 13.46 2.92 -2.34
N ALA A 146 12.63 2.06 -2.94
CA ALA A 146 11.60 1.33 -2.21
C ALA A 146 12.19 0.29 -1.26
N LEU A 147 13.23 -0.45 -1.68
CA LEU A 147 13.93 -1.39 -0.81
C LEU A 147 14.50 -0.69 0.44
N GLY A 148 15.13 0.47 0.26
CA GLY A 148 15.62 1.29 1.38
C GLY A 148 14.51 1.79 2.31
N PHE A 149 13.41 2.26 1.74
CA PHE A 149 12.23 2.68 2.51
C PHE A 149 11.67 1.55 3.37
N TRP A 150 11.45 0.39 2.78
CA TRP A 150 10.88 -0.76 3.51
C TRP A 150 11.83 -1.33 4.56
N ALA A 151 13.15 -1.33 4.30
CA ALA A 151 14.14 -1.68 5.31
C ALA A 151 14.08 -0.73 6.52
N ALA A 152 13.95 0.59 6.29
CA ALA A 152 13.77 1.58 7.35
C ALA A 152 12.43 1.42 8.11
N MET A 153 11.41 0.82 7.48
CA MET A 153 10.14 0.46 8.14
C MET A 153 10.20 -0.88 8.89
N GLY A 154 11.35 -1.53 8.94
CA GLY A 154 11.56 -2.78 9.67
C GLY A 154 11.23 -4.04 8.89
N PHE A 155 11.06 -3.95 7.57
CA PHE A 155 10.89 -5.13 6.72
C PHE A 155 12.22 -5.81 6.44
N GLN A 156 12.19 -7.13 6.40
CA GLN A 156 13.32 -7.97 6.07
C GLN A 156 13.01 -8.86 4.87
N ARG A 157 14.03 -9.28 4.16
CA ARG A 157 13.90 -10.17 3.02
C ARG A 157 13.39 -11.55 3.46
N ALA A 158 12.37 -12.06 2.77
CA ALA A 158 11.78 -13.37 3.01
C ALA A 158 12.01 -14.27 1.79
N GLY A 159 13.07 -15.04 1.82
CA GLY A 159 13.40 -15.99 0.76
C GLY A 159 14.12 -15.38 -0.45
N SER A 160 14.13 -16.15 -1.54
CA SER A 160 14.73 -15.79 -2.83
C SER A 160 13.83 -14.83 -3.61
N THR A 161 14.37 -14.24 -4.67
CA THR A 161 13.58 -13.48 -5.64
C THR A 161 12.58 -14.38 -6.36
N VAL A 162 11.44 -13.81 -6.73
CA VAL A 162 10.36 -14.51 -7.42
C VAL A 162 10.10 -13.81 -8.75
N PRO A 163 10.24 -14.51 -9.89
CA PRO A 163 9.88 -13.93 -11.17
C PRO A 163 8.36 -13.84 -11.31
N ASP A 164 7.88 -12.76 -11.95
CA ASP A 164 6.50 -12.68 -12.41
C ASP A 164 6.34 -13.26 -13.84
N ARG A 165 5.12 -13.16 -14.38
CA ARG A 165 4.80 -13.68 -15.72
C ARG A 165 5.56 -12.97 -16.84
N ASP A 166 6.01 -11.73 -16.60
CA ASP A 166 6.74 -10.90 -17.56
C ASP A 166 8.26 -11.02 -17.37
N GLY A 167 8.72 -11.92 -16.48
CA GLY A 167 10.12 -12.17 -16.17
C GLY A 167 10.77 -11.09 -15.29
N ARG A 168 9.97 -10.20 -14.68
CA ARG A 168 10.49 -9.22 -13.73
C ARG A 168 10.70 -9.89 -12.37
N GLU A 169 11.81 -9.62 -11.74
CA GLU A 169 12.16 -10.21 -10.45
C GLU A 169 11.70 -9.36 -9.28
N TRP A 170 11.02 -10.00 -8.32
CA TRP A 170 10.50 -9.38 -7.12
C TRP A 170 11.20 -9.91 -5.88
N VAL A 171 11.55 -9.01 -4.98
CA VAL A 171 11.95 -9.33 -3.61
C VAL A 171 10.70 -9.35 -2.75
N ILE A 172 10.46 -10.46 -2.06
CA ILE A 172 9.42 -10.53 -1.04
C ILE A 172 10.01 -10.05 0.28
N LEU A 173 9.37 -9.07 0.86
CA LEU A 173 9.73 -8.50 2.16
C LEU A 173 8.64 -8.83 3.18
N GLN A 174 9.03 -9.05 4.43
CA GLN A 174 8.12 -9.33 5.52
C GLN A 174 8.51 -8.57 6.79
N LYS A 175 7.51 -8.16 7.55
CA LYS A 175 7.65 -7.62 8.88
C LYS A 175 6.77 -8.39 9.84
N HIS A 176 7.34 -8.84 10.95
CA HIS A 176 6.62 -9.54 12.01
C HIS A 176 6.07 -8.55 13.04
N ARG A 177 4.91 -8.88 13.63
CA ARG A 177 4.35 -8.14 14.77
C ARG A 177 5.35 -8.13 15.90
N GLY A 178 5.62 -6.96 16.47
CA GLY A 178 6.59 -6.84 17.58
C GLY A 178 8.04 -7.10 17.17
N GLY A 179 8.34 -7.19 15.88
CA GLY A 179 9.73 -7.22 15.39
C GLY A 179 10.49 -5.98 15.84
N PRO A 180 11.84 -6.06 15.96
CA PRO A 180 12.64 -5.03 16.58
C PRO A 180 12.36 -3.68 15.95
N ALA A 181 11.97 -2.70 16.78
CA ALA A 181 12.13 -1.31 16.42
C ALA A 181 13.63 -1.10 16.17
N GLN A 182 14.03 -0.70 14.98
CA GLN A 182 15.39 -0.26 14.77
C GLN A 182 15.55 1.04 15.58
N GLU A 183 16.46 1.00 16.56
CA GLU A 183 16.97 2.16 17.24
C GLU A 183 17.65 3.13 16.27
#